data_baaa31fe61d0781ac34d87cfb6cbdb83
#
_entry.id   baaa31fe61d0781ac34d87cfb6cbdb83
#
_cell.length_a   1.000
_cell.length_b   1.000
_cell.length_c   1.000
_cell.angle_alpha   90.00
_cell.angle_beta   90.00
_cell.angle_gamma   90.00
#
_symmetry.space_group_name_H-M   'P 1'
#
loop_
_entity.id
_entity.type
_entity.pdbx_description
1 polymer ?
#
loop_
_entity_poly.entity_id
_entity_poly.type
_entity_poly.pdbx_seq_one_letter_code
_entity_poly.pdbx_strand_id
1 'polypeptide(L)'
;MSVTKQSVAPRASARERLLAAADELFYENSINTVGIDRIIEHAGVAKASLYDCFGSKDELIRSYLEARNAARQARINERISRYDTPQKKILSIFELLGELSSQPGYKGCAFMRARADDGASDKVKAASDQSRAFMLDRFTSLAREAGAANPAQLGQQLLLLYDGASVAGHLDRNHNAASLSRDLAAQLLSSACPKAPARMKKGAARS
;
A
#
# COMPACT_ATOMS: atom_id res chain seq x y z
N MET A 1 37.56 -35.34 -14.30
CA MET A 1 37.43 -33.88 -14.04
C MET A 1 36.07 -33.45 -14.54
N SER A 2 35.09 -33.37 -13.61
CA SER A 2 33.72 -32.95 -13.96
C SER A 2 33.65 -31.42 -13.90
N VAL A 3 33.38 -30.80 -15.04
CA VAL A 3 33.12 -29.35 -15.11
C VAL A 3 31.70 -29.09 -14.67
N THR A 4 31.55 -28.51 -13.45
CA THR A 4 30.27 -28.07 -12.92
C THR A 4 29.77 -26.89 -13.74
N LYS A 5 28.71 -27.09 -14.55
CA LYS A 5 27.99 -26.03 -15.24
C LYS A 5 27.37 -25.11 -14.20
N GLN A 6 27.96 -23.96 -13.95
CA GLN A 6 27.29 -22.86 -13.19
C GLN A 6 26.07 -22.42 -14.00
N SER A 7 24.89 -22.63 -13.44
CA SER A 7 23.62 -22.10 -13.94
C SER A 7 23.65 -20.58 -13.78
N VAL A 8 23.87 -19.87 -14.87
CA VAL A 8 23.71 -18.41 -14.91
C VAL A 8 22.21 -18.11 -14.77
N ALA A 9 21.82 -17.37 -13.72
CA ALA A 9 20.46 -16.93 -13.55
C ALA A 9 19.97 -16.20 -14.83
N PRO A 10 18.74 -16.44 -15.29
CA PRO A 10 18.24 -15.81 -16.50
C PRO A 10 18.29 -14.29 -16.37
N ARG A 11 18.88 -13.64 -17.35
CA ARG A 11 18.97 -12.16 -17.41
C ARG A 11 17.57 -11.57 -17.46
N ALA A 12 17.25 -10.60 -16.60
CA ALA A 12 15.95 -9.94 -16.56
C ALA A 12 15.54 -9.44 -17.95
N SER A 13 14.29 -9.67 -18.33
CA SER A 13 13.72 -9.25 -19.61
C SER A 13 13.73 -7.73 -19.76
N ALA A 14 13.62 -7.22 -20.98
CA ALA A 14 13.51 -5.78 -21.22
C ALA A 14 12.32 -5.18 -20.47
N ARG A 15 11.20 -5.90 -20.41
CA ARG A 15 9.98 -5.47 -19.68
C ARG A 15 10.24 -5.34 -18.18
N GLU A 16 10.91 -6.30 -17.56
CA GLU A 16 11.25 -6.26 -16.13
C GLU A 16 12.22 -5.13 -15.82
N ARG A 17 13.25 -4.93 -16.64
CA ARG A 17 14.22 -3.83 -16.48
C ARG A 17 13.56 -2.46 -16.62
N LEU A 18 12.66 -2.28 -17.59
CA LEU A 18 11.88 -1.04 -17.77
C LEU A 18 10.97 -0.77 -16.58
N LEU A 19 10.29 -1.80 -16.05
CA LEU A 19 9.41 -1.65 -14.91
C LEU A 19 10.18 -1.32 -13.63
N ALA A 20 11.35 -1.93 -13.42
CA ALA A 20 12.23 -1.61 -12.29
C ALA A 20 12.76 -0.17 -12.38
N ALA A 21 13.25 0.24 -13.56
CA ALA A 21 13.69 1.61 -13.81
C ALA A 21 12.56 2.64 -13.58
N ALA A 22 11.36 2.32 -14.04
CA ALA A 22 10.18 3.15 -13.83
C ALA A 22 9.81 3.25 -12.34
N ASP A 23 9.89 2.14 -11.59
CA ASP A 23 9.62 2.12 -10.15
C ASP A 23 10.56 3.05 -9.38
N GLU A 24 11.86 2.97 -9.63
CA GLU A 24 12.86 3.81 -9.01
C GLU A 24 12.66 5.28 -9.38
N LEU A 25 12.61 5.59 -10.69
CA LEU A 25 12.59 6.96 -11.17
C LEU A 25 11.27 7.68 -10.86
N PHE A 26 10.11 7.05 -11.01
CA PHE A 26 8.82 7.65 -10.71
C PHE A 26 8.60 7.82 -9.19
N TYR A 27 9.16 6.92 -8.38
CA TYR A 27 9.07 7.06 -6.94
C TYR A 27 9.99 8.13 -6.38
N GLU A 28 11.20 8.27 -6.93
CA GLU A 28 12.12 9.35 -6.55
C GLU A 28 11.64 10.73 -7.02
N ASN A 29 11.07 10.78 -8.21
CA ASN A 29 10.64 12.02 -8.85
C ASN A 29 9.11 12.03 -9.07
N SER A 30 8.58 12.96 -9.85
CA SER A 30 7.20 12.92 -10.32
C SER A 30 7.08 12.11 -11.61
N ILE A 31 5.93 11.44 -11.84
CA ILE A 31 5.64 10.75 -13.10
C ILE A 31 5.70 11.70 -14.31
N ASN A 32 5.42 12.99 -14.11
CA ASN A 32 5.44 14.00 -15.15
C ASN A 32 6.85 14.48 -15.49
N THR A 33 7.76 14.56 -14.50
CA THR A 33 9.12 15.05 -14.69
C THR A 33 10.07 14.03 -15.29
N VAL A 34 9.76 12.74 -15.19
CA VAL A 34 10.58 11.65 -15.74
C VAL A 34 10.22 11.40 -17.19
N GLY A 35 11.16 11.73 -18.09
CA GLY A 35 11.04 11.48 -19.54
C GLY A 35 11.30 10.01 -19.91
N ILE A 36 10.77 9.58 -21.07
CA ILE A 36 11.00 8.23 -21.61
C ILE A 36 12.48 7.95 -21.79
N ASP A 37 13.24 8.91 -22.32
CA ASP A 37 14.67 8.74 -22.62
C ASP A 37 15.49 8.43 -21.34
N ARG A 38 15.17 9.06 -20.21
CA ARG A 38 15.77 8.75 -18.92
C ARG A 38 15.45 7.35 -18.42
N ILE A 39 14.22 6.86 -18.68
CA ILE A 39 13.80 5.50 -18.27
C ILE A 39 14.54 4.44 -19.08
N ILE A 40 14.63 4.59 -20.42
CA ILE A 40 15.30 3.63 -21.28
C ILE A 40 16.81 3.59 -21.03
N GLU A 41 17.44 4.74 -20.77
CA GLU A 41 18.84 4.85 -20.38
C GLU A 41 19.09 4.09 -19.06
N HIS A 42 18.28 4.36 -18.03
CA HIS A 42 18.39 3.72 -16.72
C HIS A 42 18.16 2.19 -16.81
N ALA A 43 17.21 1.75 -17.65
CA ALA A 43 16.92 0.34 -17.89
C ALA A 43 17.96 -0.36 -18.77
N GLY A 44 18.82 0.38 -19.46
CA GLY A 44 19.81 -0.15 -20.41
C GLY A 44 19.15 -0.90 -21.58
N VAL A 45 18.08 -0.34 -22.17
CA VAL A 45 17.33 -0.93 -23.28
C VAL A 45 17.21 0.05 -24.46
N ALA A 46 16.90 -0.48 -25.65
CA ALA A 46 16.60 0.38 -26.81
C ALA A 46 15.22 1.02 -26.68
N LYS A 47 15.01 2.21 -27.27
CA LYS A 47 13.73 2.93 -27.26
C LYS A 47 12.57 2.10 -27.80
N ALA A 48 12.81 1.32 -28.85
CA ALA A 48 11.81 0.41 -29.42
C ALA A 48 11.27 -0.58 -28.38
N SER A 49 12.14 -1.10 -27.49
CA SER A 49 11.73 -2.06 -26.46
C SER A 49 10.68 -1.51 -25.49
N LEU A 50 10.68 -0.19 -25.20
CA LEU A 50 9.66 0.41 -24.36
C LEU A 50 8.29 0.37 -25.06
N TYR A 51 8.25 0.76 -26.33
CA TYR A 51 7.00 0.76 -27.09
C TYR A 51 6.49 -0.64 -27.38
N ASP A 52 7.39 -1.59 -27.65
CA ASP A 52 7.04 -3.01 -27.82
C ASP A 52 6.46 -3.63 -26.54
N CYS A 53 6.99 -3.26 -25.37
CA CYS A 53 6.56 -3.82 -24.07
C CYS A 53 5.33 -3.15 -23.49
N PHE A 54 5.16 -1.84 -23.69
CA PHE A 54 4.14 -1.03 -23.00
C PHE A 54 3.30 -0.15 -23.94
N GLY A 55 3.71 0.08 -25.17
CA GLY A 55 3.00 0.90 -26.14
C GLY A 55 3.09 2.41 -25.89
N SER A 56 3.09 2.86 -24.63
CA SER A 56 3.16 4.28 -24.25
C SER A 56 3.75 4.49 -22.86
N LYS A 57 4.11 5.76 -22.54
CA LYS A 57 4.50 6.16 -21.17
C LYS A 57 3.36 5.94 -20.18
N ASP A 58 2.12 6.23 -20.55
CA ASP A 58 0.96 6.07 -19.68
C ASP A 58 0.71 4.62 -19.31
N GLU A 59 0.91 3.69 -20.24
CA GLU A 59 0.81 2.25 -19.96
C GLU A 59 1.95 1.76 -19.06
N LEU A 60 3.14 2.33 -19.19
CA LEU A 60 4.25 2.06 -18.27
C LEU A 60 3.93 2.60 -16.87
N ILE A 61 3.38 3.82 -16.75
CA ILE A 61 2.96 4.38 -15.46
C ILE A 61 1.85 3.53 -14.84
N ARG A 62 0.85 3.11 -15.61
CA ARG A 62 -0.22 2.21 -15.16
C ARG A 62 0.39 0.90 -14.62
N SER A 63 1.27 0.27 -15.40
CA SER A 63 1.93 -0.98 -15.00
C SER A 63 2.79 -0.82 -13.72
N TYR A 64 3.47 0.31 -13.57
CA TYR A 64 4.19 0.67 -12.35
C TYR A 64 3.25 0.75 -11.14
N LEU A 65 2.14 1.48 -11.26
CA LEU A 65 1.16 1.60 -10.16
C LEU A 65 0.51 0.25 -9.83
N GLU A 66 0.17 -0.55 -10.83
CA GLU A 66 -0.37 -1.91 -10.63
C GLU A 66 0.61 -2.83 -9.89
N ALA A 67 1.89 -2.81 -10.27
CA ALA A 67 2.93 -3.57 -9.57
C ALA A 67 3.09 -3.13 -8.11
N ARG A 68 3.10 -1.83 -7.85
CA ARG A 68 3.12 -1.29 -6.49
C ARG A 68 1.88 -1.65 -5.69
N ASN A 69 0.70 -1.65 -6.33
CA ASN A 69 -0.54 -2.06 -5.68
C ASN A 69 -0.49 -3.55 -5.29
N ALA A 70 -0.05 -4.41 -6.19
CA ALA A 70 0.12 -5.84 -5.90
C ALA A 70 1.10 -6.08 -4.72
N ALA A 71 2.25 -5.40 -4.73
CA ALA A 71 3.23 -5.49 -3.65
C ALA A 71 2.69 -4.95 -2.32
N ARG A 72 1.90 -3.85 -2.34
CA ARG A 72 1.23 -3.31 -1.15
C ARG A 72 0.21 -4.29 -0.59
N GLN A 73 -0.63 -4.87 -1.46
CA GLN A 73 -1.61 -5.87 -1.07
C GLN A 73 -0.95 -7.09 -0.44
N ALA A 74 0.11 -7.61 -1.04
CA ALA A 74 0.86 -8.74 -0.51
C ALA A 74 1.42 -8.44 0.89
N ARG A 75 2.08 -7.29 1.08
CA ARG A 75 2.62 -6.87 2.39
C ARG A 75 1.55 -6.73 3.47
N ILE A 76 0.41 -6.13 3.13
CA ILE A 76 -0.72 -5.97 4.07
C ILE A 76 -1.31 -7.33 4.42
N ASN A 77 -1.54 -8.20 3.44
CA ASN A 77 -2.09 -9.54 3.67
C ASN A 77 -1.14 -10.38 4.53
N GLU A 78 0.15 -10.34 4.26
CA GLU A 78 1.17 -11.00 5.08
C GLU A 78 1.19 -10.44 6.50
N ARG A 79 1.14 -9.11 6.67
CA ARG A 79 1.13 -8.48 8.00
C ARG A 79 -0.07 -8.92 8.82
N ILE A 80 -1.29 -8.82 8.27
CA ILE A 80 -2.51 -9.16 9.01
C ILE A 80 -2.64 -10.66 9.30
N SER A 81 -2.04 -11.54 8.48
CA SER A 81 -2.07 -12.99 8.73
C SER A 81 -1.37 -13.43 10.02
N ARG A 82 -0.52 -12.57 10.58
CA ARG A 82 0.22 -12.83 11.83
C ARG A 82 -0.60 -12.58 13.09
N TYR A 83 -1.84 -12.11 12.97
CA TYR A 83 -2.69 -11.72 14.10
C TYR A 83 -4.04 -12.44 14.07
N ASP A 84 -4.51 -12.84 15.25
CA ASP A 84 -5.74 -13.63 15.39
C ASP A 84 -7.01 -12.77 15.46
N THR A 85 -6.92 -11.53 15.96
CA THR A 85 -8.10 -10.67 16.14
C THR A 85 -8.18 -9.54 15.11
N PRO A 86 -9.38 -9.22 14.60
CA PRO A 86 -9.56 -8.14 13.63
C PRO A 86 -9.00 -6.79 14.10
N GLN A 87 -9.13 -6.49 15.40
CA GLN A 87 -8.60 -5.27 15.98
C GLN A 87 -7.07 -5.21 15.87
N LYS A 88 -6.37 -6.29 16.21
CA LYS A 88 -4.90 -6.36 16.06
C LYS A 88 -4.49 -6.29 14.59
N LYS A 89 -5.25 -6.92 13.68
CA LYS A 89 -5.02 -6.82 12.23
C LYS A 89 -5.09 -5.37 11.76
N ILE A 90 -6.11 -4.63 12.16
CA ILE A 90 -6.25 -3.20 11.81
C ILE A 90 -5.06 -2.39 12.34
N LEU A 91 -4.72 -2.52 13.61
CA LEU A 91 -3.63 -1.77 14.23
C LEU A 91 -2.27 -2.10 13.58
N SER A 92 -2.06 -3.36 13.20
CA SER A 92 -0.82 -3.78 12.54
C SER A 92 -0.60 -3.14 11.15
N ILE A 93 -1.67 -2.68 10.48
CA ILE A 93 -1.54 -1.93 9.21
C ILE A 93 -0.90 -0.55 9.47
N PHE A 94 -1.23 0.11 10.57
CA PHE A 94 -0.59 1.38 10.96
C PHE A 94 0.86 1.16 11.43
N GLU A 95 1.13 0.07 12.13
CA GLU A 95 2.51 -0.32 12.49
C GLU A 95 3.37 -0.55 11.24
N LEU A 96 2.84 -1.26 10.24
CA LEU A 96 3.49 -1.44 8.95
C LEU A 96 3.74 -0.10 8.25
N LEU A 97 2.79 0.85 8.29
CA LEU A 97 2.99 2.19 7.75
C LEU A 97 4.14 2.91 8.46
N GLY A 98 4.23 2.80 9.79
CA GLY A 98 5.32 3.37 10.59
C GLY A 98 6.68 2.80 10.20
N GLU A 99 6.79 1.48 10.06
CA GLU A 99 8.00 0.81 9.60
C GLU A 99 8.43 1.29 8.21
N LEU A 100 7.49 1.42 7.28
CA LEU A 100 7.77 1.88 5.92
C LEU A 100 8.14 3.36 5.88
N SER A 101 7.46 4.21 6.64
CA SER A 101 7.71 5.65 6.66
C SER A 101 9.03 6.01 7.34
N SER A 102 9.57 5.13 8.16
CA SER A 102 10.88 5.30 8.81
C SER A 102 12.05 4.86 7.91
N GLN A 103 11.78 4.22 6.77
CA GLN A 103 12.85 3.79 5.86
C GLN A 103 13.47 4.98 5.13
N PRO A 104 14.80 4.97 4.91
CA PRO A 104 15.44 5.95 4.04
C PRO A 104 14.79 5.94 2.65
N GLY A 105 14.58 7.12 2.06
CA GLY A 105 13.97 7.25 0.73
C GLY A 105 12.43 7.14 0.71
N TYR A 106 11.75 7.10 1.85
CA TYR A 106 10.28 7.16 1.87
C TYR A 106 9.78 8.49 1.30
N LYS A 107 8.96 8.41 0.25
CA LYS A 107 8.39 9.56 -0.48
C LYS A 107 6.86 9.66 -0.34
N GLY A 108 6.28 8.97 0.64
CA GLY A 108 4.83 8.92 0.80
C GLY A 108 4.14 7.94 -0.15
N CYS A 109 2.84 8.13 -0.30
CA CYS A 109 2.00 7.26 -1.11
C CYS A 109 2.18 7.56 -2.61
N ALA A 110 2.74 6.62 -3.38
CA ALA A 110 2.94 6.74 -4.83
C ALA A 110 1.62 7.03 -5.59
N PHE A 111 0.51 6.48 -5.14
CA PHE A 111 -0.81 6.65 -5.76
C PHE A 111 -1.37 8.05 -5.56
N MET A 112 -1.23 8.61 -4.34
CA MET A 112 -1.67 9.98 -4.07
C MET A 112 -0.84 10.98 -4.87
N ARG A 113 0.48 10.78 -4.96
CA ARG A 113 1.37 11.62 -5.75
C ARG A 113 1.05 11.54 -7.23
N ALA A 114 0.92 10.33 -7.79
CA ALA A 114 0.58 10.14 -9.20
C ALA A 114 -0.79 10.75 -9.56
N ARG A 115 -1.77 10.68 -8.65
CA ARG A 115 -3.09 11.28 -8.86
C ARG A 115 -3.09 12.80 -8.77
N ALA A 116 -2.23 13.37 -7.91
CA ALA A 116 -2.11 14.81 -7.71
C ALA A 116 -1.28 15.50 -8.81
N ASP A 117 -0.59 14.74 -9.64
CA ASP A 117 0.20 15.29 -10.74
C ASP A 117 -0.72 15.92 -11.80
N ASP A 118 -0.42 17.17 -12.18
CA ASP A 118 -1.12 17.87 -13.25
C ASP A 118 -1.02 17.08 -14.56
N GLY A 119 -2.18 16.83 -15.19
CA GLY A 119 -2.24 16.07 -16.43
C GLY A 119 -2.21 14.52 -16.25
N ALA A 120 -2.40 14.01 -15.03
CA ALA A 120 -2.56 12.58 -14.84
C ALA A 120 -3.68 12.00 -15.71
N SER A 121 -3.36 11.01 -16.55
CA SER A 121 -4.31 10.38 -17.46
C SER A 121 -5.39 9.60 -16.70
N ASP A 122 -6.51 9.31 -17.36
CA ASP A 122 -7.59 8.53 -16.76
C ASP A 122 -7.14 7.13 -16.33
N LYS A 123 -6.15 6.54 -17.01
CA LYS A 123 -5.54 5.27 -16.63
C LYS A 123 -4.77 5.36 -15.31
N VAL A 124 -4.03 6.45 -15.10
CA VAL A 124 -3.31 6.72 -13.86
C VAL A 124 -4.28 6.97 -12.71
N LYS A 125 -5.35 7.74 -12.97
CA LYS A 125 -6.42 7.99 -11.99
C LYS A 125 -7.10 6.68 -11.60
N ALA A 126 -7.48 5.85 -12.57
CA ALA A 126 -8.13 4.56 -12.33
C ALA A 126 -7.25 3.60 -11.49
N ALA A 127 -5.95 3.50 -11.78
CA ALA A 127 -5.01 2.69 -11.00
C ALA A 127 -4.88 3.18 -9.55
N SER A 128 -4.88 4.51 -9.35
CA SER A 128 -4.85 5.12 -8.02
C SER A 128 -6.15 4.87 -7.24
N ASP A 129 -7.31 4.99 -7.92
CA ASP A 129 -8.62 4.72 -7.33
C ASP A 129 -8.77 3.26 -6.93
N GLN A 130 -8.27 2.32 -7.74
CA GLN A 130 -8.27 0.89 -7.42
C GLN A 130 -7.44 0.60 -6.16
N SER A 131 -6.27 1.23 -6.00
CA SER A 131 -5.45 1.06 -4.81
C SER A 131 -6.13 1.63 -3.55
N ARG A 132 -6.84 2.75 -3.68
CA ARG A 132 -7.60 3.35 -2.60
C ARG A 132 -8.81 2.48 -2.22
N ALA A 133 -9.55 1.97 -3.22
CA ALA A 133 -10.67 1.07 -3.00
C ALA A 133 -10.26 -0.21 -2.26
N PHE A 134 -9.12 -0.80 -2.59
CA PHE A 134 -8.57 -1.94 -1.85
C PHE A 134 -8.38 -1.64 -0.37
N MET A 135 -7.83 -0.46 -0.03
CA MET A 135 -7.59 -0.09 1.37
C MET A 135 -8.91 0.13 2.13
N LEU A 136 -9.87 0.80 1.49
CA LEU A 136 -11.20 1.02 2.07
C LEU A 136 -11.92 -0.31 2.33
N ASP A 137 -11.92 -1.22 1.35
CA ASP A 137 -12.51 -2.54 1.49
C ASP A 137 -11.85 -3.33 2.61
N ARG A 138 -10.52 -3.32 2.69
CA ARG A 138 -9.76 -4.02 3.73
C ARG A 138 -10.14 -3.51 5.13
N PHE A 139 -10.16 -2.20 5.35
CA PHE A 139 -10.55 -1.63 6.63
C PHE A 139 -12.02 -1.91 6.94
N THR A 140 -12.92 -1.79 5.96
CA THR A 140 -14.35 -2.07 6.15
C THR A 140 -14.61 -3.53 6.49
N SER A 141 -13.94 -4.46 5.81
CA SER A 141 -14.06 -5.90 6.09
C SER A 141 -13.56 -6.25 7.49
N LEU A 142 -12.39 -5.74 7.88
CA LEU A 142 -11.85 -5.97 9.22
C LEU A 142 -12.71 -5.29 10.32
N ALA A 143 -13.29 -4.12 10.04
CA ALA A 143 -14.23 -3.45 10.94
C ALA A 143 -15.50 -4.29 11.16
N ARG A 144 -16.01 -4.92 10.10
CA ARG A 144 -17.16 -5.84 10.17
C ARG A 144 -16.82 -7.08 11.00
N GLU A 145 -15.65 -7.69 10.75
CA GLU A 145 -15.16 -8.82 11.54
C GLU A 145 -14.97 -8.47 13.02
N ALA A 146 -14.58 -7.21 13.31
CA ALA A 146 -14.43 -6.69 14.66
C ALA A 146 -15.76 -6.44 15.40
N GLY A 147 -16.91 -6.58 14.71
CA GLY A 147 -18.23 -6.34 15.27
C GLY A 147 -18.59 -4.86 15.38
N ALA A 148 -18.05 -3.99 14.52
CA ALA A 148 -18.39 -2.59 14.50
C ALA A 148 -19.88 -2.38 14.19
N ALA A 149 -20.54 -1.44 14.91
CA ALA A 149 -21.94 -1.10 14.67
C ALA A 149 -22.17 -0.50 13.27
N ASN A 150 -21.21 0.27 12.77
CA ASN A 150 -21.19 0.79 11.40
C ASN A 150 -19.83 0.55 10.73
N PRO A 151 -19.62 -0.64 10.12
CA PRO A 151 -18.33 -1.00 9.52
C PRO A 151 -17.88 -0.08 8.38
N ALA A 152 -18.83 0.43 7.60
CA ALA A 152 -18.51 1.34 6.47
C ALA A 152 -17.96 2.67 6.98
N GLN A 153 -18.59 3.27 7.98
CA GLN A 153 -18.13 4.52 8.60
C GLN A 153 -16.77 4.32 9.26
N LEU A 154 -16.60 3.25 10.05
CA LEU A 154 -15.31 2.95 10.69
C LEU A 154 -14.21 2.72 9.65
N GLY A 155 -14.49 2.00 8.56
CA GLY A 155 -13.56 1.80 7.46
C GLY A 155 -13.10 3.10 6.83
N GLN A 156 -14.02 4.05 6.61
CA GLN A 156 -13.69 5.40 6.09
C GLN A 156 -12.83 6.20 7.07
N GLN A 157 -13.14 6.16 8.37
CA GLN A 157 -12.38 6.84 9.42
C GLN A 157 -10.95 6.29 9.52
N LEU A 158 -10.79 4.96 9.47
CA LEU A 158 -9.49 4.30 9.48
C LEU A 158 -8.67 4.64 8.23
N LEU A 159 -9.31 4.69 7.06
CA LEU A 159 -8.64 5.12 5.82
C LEU A 159 -8.17 6.57 5.89
N LEU A 160 -9.00 7.47 6.45
CA LEU A 160 -8.64 8.88 6.64
C LEU A 160 -7.40 9.03 7.54
N LEU A 161 -7.36 8.29 8.66
CA LEU A 161 -6.19 8.26 9.55
C LEU A 161 -4.94 7.71 8.84
N TYR A 162 -5.10 6.65 8.05
CA TYR A 162 -4.00 6.04 7.31
C TYR A 162 -3.43 7.00 6.25
N ASP A 163 -4.30 7.66 5.49
CA ASP A 163 -3.89 8.65 4.48
C ASP A 163 -3.19 9.85 5.13
N GLY A 164 -3.77 10.37 6.23
CA GLY A 164 -3.18 11.47 7.01
C GLY A 164 -1.78 11.12 7.54
N ALA A 165 -1.61 9.94 8.12
CA ALA A 165 -0.31 9.47 8.61
C ALA A 165 0.72 9.32 7.49
N SER A 166 0.30 8.83 6.31
CA SER A 166 1.17 8.69 5.14
C SER A 166 1.65 10.05 4.62
N VAL A 167 0.77 11.06 4.61
CA VAL A 167 1.09 12.44 4.19
C VAL A 167 2.02 13.10 5.20
N ALA A 168 1.66 13.09 6.48
CA ALA A 168 2.46 13.71 7.54
C ALA A 168 3.84 13.06 7.68
N GLY A 169 3.94 11.74 7.53
CA GLY A 169 5.22 11.02 7.53
C GLY A 169 6.17 11.48 6.42
N HIS A 170 5.62 11.91 5.27
CA HIS A 170 6.40 12.40 4.15
C HIS A 170 6.67 13.90 4.20
N LEU A 171 5.64 14.72 4.36
CA LEU A 171 5.76 16.18 4.26
C LEU A 171 6.42 16.79 5.49
N ASP A 172 6.00 16.34 6.68
CA ASP A 172 6.46 16.91 7.95
C ASP A 172 7.66 16.16 8.51
N ARG A 173 8.12 15.09 7.83
CA ARG A 173 9.10 14.13 8.36
C ARG A 173 8.74 13.66 9.77
N ASN A 174 7.43 13.56 10.04
CA ASN A 174 6.90 13.19 11.34
C ASN A 174 6.90 11.66 11.50
N HIS A 175 7.96 11.11 12.04
CA HIS A 175 8.09 9.66 12.28
C HIS A 175 7.05 9.12 13.28
N ASN A 176 6.37 9.98 14.06
CA ASN A 176 5.33 9.58 15.01
C ASN A 176 3.92 9.56 14.39
N ALA A 177 3.74 10.05 13.16
CA ALA A 177 2.40 10.18 12.56
C ALA A 177 1.66 8.83 12.49
N ALA A 178 2.34 7.76 12.14
CA ALA A 178 1.77 6.42 12.08
C ALA A 178 1.39 5.90 13.49
N SER A 179 2.21 6.14 14.51
CA SER A 179 1.93 5.77 15.90
C SER A 179 0.73 6.54 16.45
N LEU A 180 0.67 7.85 16.25
CA LEU A 180 -0.47 8.68 16.67
C LEU A 180 -1.76 8.21 15.98
N SER A 181 -1.71 7.93 14.68
CA SER A 181 -2.87 7.43 13.93
C SER A 181 -3.29 6.02 14.40
N ARG A 182 -2.33 5.16 14.76
CA ARG A 182 -2.61 3.86 15.36
C ARG A 182 -3.36 3.99 16.70
N ASP A 183 -2.94 4.91 17.54
CA ASP A 183 -3.58 5.13 18.85
C ASP A 183 -5.01 5.69 18.69
N LEU A 184 -5.21 6.62 17.75
CA LEU A 184 -6.55 7.08 17.38
C LEU A 184 -7.41 5.95 16.79
N ALA A 185 -6.85 5.09 15.96
CA ALA A 185 -7.53 3.90 15.43
C ALA A 185 -7.95 2.94 16.56
N ALA A 186 -7.12 2.76 17.60
CA ALA A 186 -7.46 1.96 18.77
C ALA A 186 -8.64 2.55 19.56
N GLN A 187 -8.69 3.88 19.70
CA GLN A 187 -9.82 4.58 20.33
C GLN A 187 -11.13 4.41 19.52
N LEU A 188 -11.06 4.58 18.20
CA LEU A 188 -12.20 4.36 17.31
C LEU A 188 -12.72 2.91 17.40
N LEU A 189 -11.82 1.93 17.39
CA LEU A 189 -12.19 0.53 17.56
C LEU A 189 -12.86 0.26 18.92
N SER A 190 -12.34 0.84 19.99
CA SER A 190 -12.93 0.69 21.34
C SER A 190 -14.35 1.25 21.43
N SER A 191 -14.62 2.36 20.75
CA SER A 191 -15.95 3.00 20.75
C SER A 191 -16.93 2.35 19.77
N ALA A 192 -16.46 1.94 18.59
CA ALA A 192 -17.30 1.40 17.52
C ALA A 192 -17.62 -0.09 17.67
N CYS A 193 -16.79 -0.83 18.42
CA CYS A 193 -16.96 -2.27 18.65
C CYS A 193 -17.25 -2.54 20.12
N PRO A 194 -18.51 -2.39 20.60
CA PRO A 194 -18.85 -2.59 21.99
C PRO A 194 -18.53 -4.04 22.39
N LYS A 195 -17.85 -4.19 23.53
CA LYS A 195 -17.62 -5.52 24.11
C LYS A 195 -18.99 -6.18 24.34
N ALA A 196 -19.18 -7.42 23.88
CA ALA A 196 -20.36 -8.21 24.23
C ALA A 196 -20.55 -8.16 25.75
N PRO A 197 -21.79 -7.90 26.26
CA PRO A 197 -22.04 -7.88 27.70
C PRO A 197 -21.56 -9.20 28.29
N ALA A 198 -20.78 -9.12 29.37
CA ALA A 198 -20.31 -10.29 30.07
C ALA A 198 -21.51 -11.18 30.39
N ARG A 199 -21.51 -12.44 29.93
CA ARG A 199 -22.56 -13.42 30.22
C ARG A 199 -22.72 -13.49 31.73
N MET A 200 -23.80 -12.90 32.25
CA MET A 200 -24.16 -13.09 33.65
C MET A 200 -24.25 -14.60 33.90
N LYS A 201 -23.34 -15.11 34.71
CA LYS A 201 -23.46 -16.46 35.23
C LYS A 201 -24.81 -16.54 35.93
N LYS A 202 -25.80 -17.24 35.35
CA LYS A 202 -27.03 -17.60 36.07
C LYS A 202 -26.58 -18.35 37.32
N GLY A 203 -26.78 -17.70 38.46
CA GLY A 203 -26.59 -18.31 39.77
C GLY A 203 -27.42 -19.56 39.86
N ALA A 204 -26.78 -20.67 40.19
CA ALA A 204 -27.46 -21.90 40.57
C ALA A 204 -28.29 -21.61 41.80
N ALA A 205 -29.64 -21.57 41.64
CA ALA A 205 -30.54 -21.64 42.74
C ALA A 205 -30.35 -23.01 43.41
N ARG A 206 -29.87 -22.99 44.63
CA ARG A 206 -29.93 -24.15 45.52
C ARG A 206 -31.34 -24.18 46.13
N SER A 207 -32.05 -25.23 45.91
CA SER A 207 -33.13 -25.72 46.79
C SER A 207 -32.54 -26.70 47.76
#